data_6b222bf95ec46aa6d8f7e4b624ede1b8
#
_entry.id   6b222bf95ec46aa6d8f7e4b624ede1b8
#
_cell.length_a   1.000
_cell.length_b   1.000
_cell.length_c   1.000
_cell.angle_alpha   90.00
_cell.angle_beta   90.00
_cell.angle_gamma   90.00
#
_symmetry.space_group_name_H-M   'P 1'
#
loop_
_entity.id
_entity.type
_entity.pdbx_description
1 polymer ?
#
loop_
_entity_poly.entity_id
_entity_poly.type
_entity_poly.pdbx_seq_one_letter_code
_entity_poly.pdbx_strand_id
1 'polypeptide(L)'
;MRISKRNVEAVSVITRSAESVAATNHRAVSSPKLDHSPVNASGSVQSRWAIVGLVGLRIAIGFEFLWAFFDKLFGLGYSTSTKDAWINGGSPTKGFLSGANVGPFQGLFRSLAGVPGMDWLFMIGLLGIGLALILGVAIRPAAISGALMMLLMWAAVWVPAKVAGGLPSGSTNPIVDEHIVNIFALIVLAALATWGAGFLGRKWASLPVVRAHSWLR
;
A
#
# COMPACT_ATOMS: atom_id res chain seq x y z
N MET A 1 -35.96 -11.60 87.92
CA MET A 1 -35.41 -10.49 87.15
C MET A 1 -36.38 -10.15 86.01
N ARG A 2 -37.17 -9.05 86.13
CA ARG A 2 -38.22 -8.70 85.15
C ARG A 2 -37.64 -7.80 84.15
N ILE A 3 -37.40 -8.30 82.94
CA ILE A 3 -36.98 -7.47 81.79
C ILE A 3 -38.16 -6.61 81.34
N SER A 4 -38.03 -5.31 81.44
CA SER A 4 -39.07 -4.33 81.15
C SER A 4 -39.52 -4.38 79.70
N LYS A 5 -40.83 -4.45 79.46
CA LYS A 5 -41.43 -4.42 78.10
C LYS A 5 -40.92 -3.29 77.18
N ARG A 6 -40.49 -2.18 77.81
CA ARG A 6 -39.90 -1.03 77.06
C ARG A 6 -38.60 -1.35 76.32
N ASN A 7 -37.78 -2.28 76.87
CA ASN A 7 -36.51 -2.64 76.21
C ASN A 7 -36.72 -3.55 74.99
N VAL A 8 -37.81 -4.33 74.98
CA VAL A 8 -38.15 -5.18 73.82
C VAL A 8 -38.72 -4.35 72.69
N GLU A 9 -39.53 -3.33 72.98
CA GLU A 9 -40.04 -2.43 71.94
C GLU A 9 -38.92 -1.56 71.32
N ALA A 10 -37.98 -1.05 72.13
CA ALA A 10 -36.85 -0.26 71.63
C ALA A 10 -35.96 -1.10 70.67
N VAL A 11 -35.68 -2.35 70.97
CA VAL A 11 -34.90 -3.23 70.13
C VAL A 11 -35.65 -3.55 68.79
N SER A 12 -36.99 -3.70 68.86
CA SER A 12 -37.76 -3.99 67.62
C SER A 12 -37.87 -2.79 66.70
N VAL A 13 -37.83 -1.54 67.22
CA VAL A 13 -37.82 -0.34 66.39
C VAL A 13 -36.47 -0.16 65.73
N ILE A 14 -35.37 -0.42 66.45
CA ILE A 14 -34.01 -0.34 65.88
C ILE A 14 -33.78 -1.35 64.80
N THR A 15 -34.25 -2.59 64.98
CA THR A 15 -34.13 -3.64 63.95
C THR A 15 -34.96 -3.33 62.70
N ARG A 16 -36.17 -2.81 62.82
CA ARG A 16 -36.98 -2.38 61.67
C ARG A 16 -36.37 -1.20 60.93
N SER A 17 -35.77 -0.25 61.65
CA SER A 17 -35.06 0.87 60.99
C SER A 17 -33.81 0.41 60.25
N ALA A 18 -33.07 -0.57 60.77
CA ALA A 18 -31.92 -1.13 60.11
C ALA A 18 -32.29 -1.92 58.86
N GLU A 19 -33.38 -2.72 58.89
CA GLU A 19 -33.89 -3.45 57.71
C GLU A 19 -34.44 -2.49 56.64
N SER A 20 -35.09 -1.38 57.03
CA SER A 20 -35.55 -0.35 56.08
C SER A 20 -34.41 0.36 55.39
N VAL A 21 -33.32 0.66 56.11
CA VAL A 21 -32.13 1.28 55.53
C VAL A 21 -31.37 0.32 54.61
N ALA A 22 -31.31 -0.98 54.99
CA ALA A 22 -30.71 -2.01 54.15
C ALA A 22 -31.51 -2.25 52.85
N ALA A 23 -32.85 -2.26 52.93
CA ALA A 23 -33.73 -2.42 51.78
C ALA A 23 -33.67 -1.21 50.82
N THR A 24 -33.42 0.02 51.35
CA THR A 24 -33.31 1.22 50.55
C THR A 24 -31.95 1.28 49.81
N ASN A 25 -30.89 0.75 50.45
CA ASN A 25 -29.55 0.74 49.83
C ASN A 25 -29.42 -0.37 48.73
N HIS A 26 -30.28 -1.40 48.73
CA HIS A 26 -30.27 -2.38 47.62
C HIS A 26 -31.03 -1.93 46.37
N ARG A 27 -31.69 -0.77 46.38
CA ARG A 27 -32.55 -0.31 45.28
C ARG A 27 -31.90 0.79 44.40
N ALA A 28 -30.69 1.18 44.63
CA ALA A 28 -30.14 2.30 43.94
C ALA A 28 -28.64 2.21 43.67
N VAL A 29 -28.18 1.13 43.13
CA VAL A 29 -26.98 1.20 42.24
C VAL A 29 -27.25 0.19 41.11
N SER A 30 -28.20 0.50 40.27
CA SER A 30 -28.06 0.09 38.88
C SER A 30 -26.86 0.87 38.36
N SER A 31 -25.68 0.24 38.39
CA SER A 31 -24.54 0.70 37.64
C SER A 31 -25.03 1.11 36.25
N PRO A 32 -24.68 2.29 35.71
CA PRO A 32 -24.93 2.56 34.30
C PRO A 32 -24.33 1.38 33.58
N LYS A 33 -25.15 0.56 32.92
CA LYS A 33 -24.62 -0.30 31.86
C LYS A 33 -23.86 0.64 30.95
N LEU A 34 -22.54 0.69 31.13
CA LEU A 34 -21.68 1.19 30.07
C LEU A 34 -22.10 0.37 28.86
N ASP A 35 -22.87 1.02 28.01
CA ASP A 35 -23.21 0.49 26.72
C ASP A 35 -21.87 0.32 25.99
N HIS A 36 -21.27 -0.85 26.19
CA HIS A 36 -20.20 -1.36 25.36
C HIS A 36 -20.81 -1.82 24.02
N SER A 37 -21.74 -1.01 23.49
CA SER A 37 -21.97 -1.08 22.07
C SER A 37 -20.58 -0.95 21.47
N PRO A 38 -20.07 -1.98 20.76
CA PRO A 38 -18.82 -1.81 20.05
C PRO A 38 -19.05 -0.55 19.24
N VAL A 39 -18.28 0.51 19.56
CA VAL A 39 -18.18 1.67 18.70
C VAL A 39 -17.89 1.03 17.35
N ASN A 40 -18.94 0.99 16.52
CA ASN A 40 -18.84 0.41 15.20
C ASN A 40 -17.75 1.22 14.49
N ALA A 41 -16.51 0.77 14.64
CA ALA A 41 -15.35 1.22 13.87
C ALA A 41 -15.53 0.90 12.37
N SER A 42 -16.68 0.34 11.99
CA SER A 42 -17.18 0.16 10.62
C SER A 42 -17.78 1.44 10.03
N GLY A 43 -17.66 2.57 10.68
CA GLY A 43 -18.02 3.87 10.15
C GLY A 43 -16.95 4.54 9.29
N SER A 44 -15.93 3.84 8.82
CA SER A 44 -15.19 4.36 7.67
C SER A 44 -16.09 4.23 6.45
N VAL A 45 -16.98 5.20 6.26
CA VAL A 45 -17.59 5.47 4.97
C VAL A 45 -16.41 5.62 4.01
N GLN A 46 -16.10 4.53 3.30
CA GLN A 46 -15.16 4.59 2.19
C GLN A 46 -15.73 5.64 1.24
N SER A 47 -15.20 6.84 1.31
CA SER A 47 -15.64 7.90 0.44
C SER A 47 -15.55 7.37 -0.98
N ARG A 48 -16.63 7.48 -1.74
CA ARG A 48 -16.63 7.11 -3.18
C ARG A 48 -15.45 7.76 -3.89
N TRP A 49 -15.08 8.95 -3.48
CA TRP A 49 -13.93 9.69 -3.99
C TRP A 49 -12.60 9.02 -3.67
N ALA A 50 -12.44 8.41 -2.48
CA ALA A 50 -11.24 7.64 -2.15
C ALA A 50 -11.09 6.41 -3.06
N ILE A 51 -12.18 5.71 -3.33
CA ILE A 51 -12.18 4.57 -4.26
C ILE A 51 -11.85 5.03 -5.68
N VAL A 52 -12.48 6.11 -6.15
CA VAL A 52 -12.22 6.68 -7.49
C VAL A 52 -10.75 7.10 -7.59
N GLY A 53 -10.21 7.78 -6.57
CA GLY A 53 -8.81 8.18 -6.52
C GLY A 53 -7.85 7.00 -6.57
N LEU A 54 -8.11 5.94 -5.79
CA LEU A 54 -7.28 4.73 -5.78
C LEU A 54 -7.33 3.97 -7.11
N VAL A 55 -8.51 3.86 -7.72
CA VAL A 55 -8.65 3.23 -9.05
C VAL A 55 -7.95 4.07 -10.11
N GLY A 56 -8.12 5.39 -10.07
CA GLY A 56 -7.43 6.32 -10.96
C GLY A 56 -5.91 6.23 -10.84
N LEU A 57 -5.39 6.26 -9.60
CA LEU A 57 -3.97 6.12 -9.32
C LEU A 57 -3.41 4.79 -9.84
N ARG A 58 -4.14 3.69 -9.61
CA ARG A 58 -3.76 2.36 -10.10
C ARG A 58 -3.68 2.31 -11.62
N ILE A 59 -4.68 2.86 -12.31
CA ILE A 59 -4.72 2.91 -13.78
C ILE A 59 -3.59 3.80 -14.29
N ALA A 60 -3.35 4.96 -13.70
CA ALA A 60 -2.30 5.88 -14.12
C ALA A 60 -0.91 5.25 -14.01
N ILE A 61 -0.57 4.67 -12.86
CA ILE A 61 0.72 3.99 -12.69
C ILE A 61 0.80 2.75 -13.58
N GLY A 62 -0.27 1.95 -13.65
CA GLY A 62 -0.29 0.79 -14.55
C GLY A 62 -0.09 1.18 -16.02
N PHE A 63 -0.65 2.31 -16.46
CA PHE A 63 -0.44 2.85 -17.80
C PHE A 63 1.00 3.34 -17.99
N GLU A 64 1.61 3.97 -17.00
CA GLU A 64 3.01 4.41 -17.06
C GLU A 64 3.96 3.24 -17.34
N PHE A 65 3.82 2.12 -16.59
CA PHE A 65 4.60 0.90 -16.85
C PHE A 65 4.31 0.29 -18.21
N LEU A 66 3.04 0.22 -18.59
CA LEU A 66 2.63 -0.39 -19.85
C LEU A 66 3.05 0.46 -21.06
N TRP A 67 2.98 1.79 -20.92
CA TRP A 67 3.47 2.72 -21.92
C TRP A 67 4.98 2.59 -22.12
N ALA A 68 5.73 2.54 -21.01
CA ALA A 68 7.17 2.32 -21.07
C ALA A 68 7.53 1.00 -21.77
N PHE A 69 6.74 -0.06 -21.55
CA PHE A 69 6.89 -1.31 -22.28
C PHE A 69 6.69 -1.13 -23.79
N PHE A 70 5.59 -0.49 -24.20
CA PHE A 70 5.28 -0.32 -25.64
C PHE A 70 6.27 0.63 -26.33
N ASP A 71 6.66 1.70 -25.68
CA ASP A 71 7.66 2.62 -26.23
C ASP A 71 9.01 1.91 -26.46
N LYS A 72 9.46 1.09 -25.51
CA LYS A 72 10.70 0.31 -25.66
C LYS A 72 10.55 -0.83 -26.66
N LEU A 73 9.39 -1.42 -26.73
CA LEU A 73 9.14 -2.52 -27.67
C LEU A 73 9.14 -2.02 -29.13
N PHE A 74 8.39 -0.95 -29.41
CA PHE A 74 8.12 -0.48 -30.76
C PHE A 74 8.92 0.76 -31.18
N GLY A 75 9.56 1.46 -30.25
CA GLY A 75 10.29 2.70 -30.54
C GLY A 75 9.36 3.83 -30.94
N LEU A 76 8.41 4.18 -30.05
CA LEU A 76 7.35 5.15 -30.33
C LEU A 76 7.84 6.62 -30.30
N GLY A 77 9.12 6.83 -30.02
CA GLY A 77 9.76 8.14 -30.11
C GLY A 77 9.65 9.01 -28.84
N TYR A 78 9.18 8.45 -27.71
CA TYR A 78 9.20 9.15 -26.41
C TYR A 78 10.55 8.98 -25.73
N SER A 79 10.83 7.83 -25.15
CA SER A 79 12.12 7.50 -24.56
C SER A 79 12.98 6.58 -25.45
N THR A 80 12.37 5.97 -26.47
CA THR A 80 13.04 5.01 -27.35
C THR A 80 12.77 5.33 -28.80
N SER A 81 13.83 5.54 -29.58
CA SER A 81 13.69 5.77 -31.02
C SER A 81 13.39 4.45 -31.76
N THR A 82 12.80 4.52 -32.94
CA THR A 82 12.47 3.36 -33.76
C THR A 82 13.67 2.45 -34.02
N LYS A 83 14.86 3.01 -34.24
CA LYS A 83 16.09 2.25 -34.47
C LYS A 83 16.57 1.49 -33.22
N ASP A 84 16.24 2.00 -32.03
CA ASP A 84 16.64 1.44 -30.74
C ASP A 84 15.53 0.54 -30.13
N ALA A 85 14.44 0.36 -30.88
CA ALA A 85 13.32 -0.50 -30.46
C ALA A 85 13.76 -1.96 -30.26
N TRP A 86 13.22 -2.62 -29.23
CA TRP A 86 13.57 -4.00 -28.92
C TRP A 86 13.27 -4.94 -30.06
N ILE A 87 12.15 -4.77 -30.76
CA ILE A 87 11.81 -5.57 -31.95
C ILE A 87 12.79 -5.39 -33.12
N ASN A 88 13.53 -4.29 -33.14
CA ASN A 88 14.55 -4.00 -34.17
C ASN A 88 15.98 -4.36 -33.69
N GLY A 89 16.10 -5.14 -32.59
CA GLY A 89 17.38 -5.57 -32.05
C GLY A 89 18.05 -4.58 -31.09
N GLY A 90 17.33 -3.51 -30.68
CA GLY A 90 17.78 -2.62 -29.63
C GLY A 90 17.79 -3.29 -28.25
N SER A 91 18.44 -2.69 -27.27
CA SER A 91 18.48 -3.17 -25.90
C SER A 91 17.83 -2.16 -24.97
N PRO A 92 16.64 -2.46 -24.43
CA PRO A 92 15.91 -1.57 -23.53
C PRO A 92 16.68 -1.14 -22.27
N THR A 93 17.61 -1.97 -21.80
CA THR A 93 18.34 -1.71 -20.56
C THR A 93 19.76 -1.19 -20.76
N LYS A 94 20.42 -1.57 -21.87
CA LYS A 94 21.85 -1.30 -22.08
C LYS A 94 22.18 0.21 -22.05
N GLY A 95 21.40 1.02 -22.76
CA GLY A 95 21.63 2.47 -22.81
C GLY A 95 21.51 3.12 -21.44
N PHE A 96 20.46 2.77 -20.70
CA PHE A 96 20.19 3.29 -19.36
C PHE A 96 21.29 2.85 -18.36
N LEU A 97 21.62 1.56 -18.31
CA LEU A 97 22.60 1.03 -17.37
C LEU A 97 24.03 1.50 -17.66
N SER A 98 24.43 1.60 -18.93
CA SER A 98 25.75 2.15 -19.29
C SER A 98 25.87 3.63 -19.02
N GLY A 99 24.75 4.37 -19.02
CA GLY A 99 24.66 5.78 -18.65
C GLY A 99 24.76 6.06 -17.15
N ALA A 100 24.73 5.06 -16.28
CA ALA A 100 24.90 5.23 -14.85
C ALA A 100 26.33 5.66 -14.51
N ASN A 101 26.57 6.97 -14.44
CA ASN A 101 27.91 7.56 -14.29
C ASN A 101 28.11 8.31 -12.98
N VAL A 102 27.13 8.23 -12.07
CA VAL A 102 27.15 8.85 -10.74
C VAL A 102 26.56 7.88 -9.71
N GLY A 103 26.86 8.15 -8.44
CA GLY A 103 26.34 7.36 -7.33
C GLY A 103 27.18 6.13 -6.94
N PRO A 104 26.90 5.57 -5.75
CA PRO A 104 27.72 4.50 -5.18
C PRO A 104 27.61 3.16 -5.93
N PHE A 105 26.53 2.97 -6.71
CA PHE A 105 26.25 1.72 -7.44
C PHE A 105 26.56 1.81 -8.93
N GLN A 106 27.15 2.89 -9.43
CA GLN A 106 27.42 3.09 -10.86
C GLN A 106 28.21 1.93 -11.50
N GLY A 107 29.22 1.37 -10.80
CA GLY A 107 30.00 0.23 -11.28
C GLY A 107 29.16 -1.02 -11.47
N LEU A 108 28.26 -1.29 -10.51
CA LEU A 108 27.32 -2.42 -10.56
C LEU A 108 26.37 -2.27 -11.74
N PHE A 109 25.72 -1.10 -11.91
CA PHE A 109 24.78 -0.89 -13.00
C PHE A 109 25.44 -1.00 -14.37
N ARG A 110 26.63 -0.44 -14.54
CA ARG A 110 27.40 -0.57 -15.78
C ARG A 110 27.78 -2.01 -16.08
N SER A 111 28.13 -2.84 -15.08
CA SER A 111 28.47 -4.24 -15.29
C SER A 111 27.27 -5.08 -15.74
N LEU A 112 26.04 -4.63 -15.46
CA LEU A 112 24.81 -5.26 -15.92
C LEU A 112 24.40 -4.82 -17.32
N ALA A 113 24.99 -3.77 -17.87
CA ALA A 113 24.67 -3.27 -19.20
C ALA A 113 25.05 -4.29 -20.29
N GLY A 114 24.04 -4.79 -21.03
CA GLY A 114 24.22 -5.80 -22.08
C GLY A 114 24.37 -7.23 -21.56
N VAL A 115 24.14 -7.49 -20.28
CA VAL A 115 24.08 -8.85 -19.74
C VAL A 115 22.87 -9.58 -20.34
N PRO A 116 23.03 -10.79 -20.90
CA PRO A 116 21.91 -11.58 -21.43
C PRO A 116 20.80 -11.76 -20.39
N GLY A 117 19.56 -11.56 -20.82
CA GLY A 117 18.38 -11.72 -19.95
C GLY A 117 17.95 -10.44 -19.20
N MET A 118 18.79 -9.42 -19.06
CA MET A 118 18.40 -8.15 -18.40
C MET A 118 17.25 -7.46 -19.12
N ASP A 119 17.29 -7.41 -20.46
CA ASP A 119 16.21 -6.84 -21.26
C ASP A 119 14.91 -7.60 -21.08
N TRP A 120 14.96 -8.94 -21.08
CA TRP A 120 13.78 -9.78 -20.83
C TRP A 120 13.19 -9.55 -19.44
N LEU A 121 14.02 -9.55 -18.41
CA LEU A 121 13.58 -9.33 -17.03
C LEU A 121 12.90 -7.97 -16.89
N PHE A 122 13.50 -6.94 -17.47
CA PHE A 122 12.97 -5.58 -17.44
C PHE A 122 11.65 -5.48 -18.22
N MET A 123 11.60 -5.99 -19.44
CA MET A 123 10.41 -5.91 -20.30
C MET A 123 9.23 -6.73 -19.74
N ILE A 124 9.49 -7.95 -19.25
CA ILE A 124 8.46 -8.75 -18.57
C ILE A 124 7.98 -8.05 -17.30
N GLY A 125 8.88 -7.41 -16.56
CA GLY A 125 8.54 -6.60 -15.39
C GLY A 125 7.59 -5.46 -15.76
N LEU A 126 7.95 -4.63 -16.75
CA LEU A 126 7.10 -3.51 -17.22
C LEU A 126 5.71 -4.00 -17.65
N LEU A 127 5.66 -5.04 -18.50
CA LEU A 127 4.40 -5.60 -18.99
C LEU A 127 3.56 -6.19 -17.85
N GLY A 128 4.18 -7.02 -17.01
CA GLY A 128 3.48 -7.72 -15.93
C GLY A 128 2.93 -6.77 -14.88
N ILE A 129 3.72 -5.78 -14.43
CA ILE A 129 3.30 -4.76 -13.48
C ILE A 129 2.18 -3.92 -14.08
N GLY A 130 2.36 -3.42 -15.31
CA GLY A 130 1.38 -2.57 -15.98
C GLY A 130 0.03 -3.28 -16.15
N LEU A 131 0.02 -4.50 -16.67
CA LEU A 131 -1.20 -5.30 -16.85
C LEU A 131 -1.85 -5.64 -15.51
N ALA A 132 -1.09 -6.07 -14.52
CA ALA A 132 -1.62 -6.45 -13.21
C ALA A 132 -2.34 -5.26 -12.54
N LEU A 133 -1.73 -4.08 -12.57
CA LEU A 133 -2.32 -2.86 -12.03
C LEU A 133 -3.57 -2.43 -12.81
N ILE A 134 -3.55 -2.39 -14.13
CA ILE A 134 -4.71 -1.99 -14.94
C ILE A 134 -5.87 -2.97 -14.74
N LEU A 135 -5.62 -4.26 -14.80
CA LEU A 135 -6.66 -5.28 -14.64
C LEU A 135 -7.14 -5.43 -13.18
N GLY A 136 -6.37 -4.94 -12.23
CA GLY A 136 -6.67 -5.06 -10.79
C GLY A 136 -6.49 -6.48 -10.26
N VAL A 137 -5.53 -7.23 -10.82
CA VAL A 137 -5.16 -8.59 -10.41
C VAL A 137 -3.76 -8.59 -9.85
N ALA A 138 -3.47 -9.46 -8.89
CA ALA A 138 -2.13 -9.57 -8.29
C ALA A 138 -1.51 -8.19 -7.90
N ILE A 139 -2.33 -7.29 -7.33
CA ILE A 139 -1.93 -5.89 -7.06
C ILE A 139 -0.72 -5.84 -6.13
N ARG A 140 -0.71 -6.64 -5.06
CA ARG A 140 0.41 -6.65 -4.11
C ARG A 140 1.73 -7.07 -4.73
N PRO A 141 1.85 -8.25 -5.38
CA PRO A 141 3.10 -8.61 -6.05
C PRO A 141 3.50 -7.61 -7.14
N ALA A 142 2.56 -7.09 -7.93
CA ALA A 142 2.84 -6.07 -8.92
C ALA A 142 3.38 -4.78 -8.28
N ALA A 143 2.77 -4.30 -7.21
CA ALA A 143 3.20 -3.10 -6.52
C ALA A 143 4.58 -3.27 -5.85
N ILE A 144 4.87 -4.44 -5.26
CA ILE A 144 6.18 -4.74 -4.68
C ILE A 144 7.25 -4.77 -5.78
N SER A 145 6.98 -5.47 -6.88
CA SER A 145 7.91 -5.55 -8.02
C SER A 145 8.13 -4.19 -8.66
N GLY A 146 7.06 -3.40 -8.83
CA GLY A 146 7.14 -2.04 -9.35
C GLY A 146 7.93 -1.10 -8.44
N ALA A 147 7.69 -1.14 -7.13
CA ALA A 147 8.44 -0.35 -6.16
C ALA A 147 9.94 -0.72 -6.16
N LEU A 148 10.27 -2.00 -6.27
CA LEU A 148 11.65 -2.45 -6.39
C LEU A 148 12.27 -1.94 -7.71
N MET A 149 11.57 -2.02 -8.82
CA MET A 149 12.04 -1.50 -10.11
C MET A 149 12.30 0.00 -10.04
N MET A 150 11.36 0.80 -9.49
CA MET A 150 11.53 2.23 -9.29
C MET A 150 12.72 2.55 -8.38
N LEU A 151 12.91 1.79 -7.31
CA LEU A 151 14.05 1.97 -6.41
C LEU A 151 15.39 1.72 -7.13
N LEU A 152 15.47 0.67 -7.95
CA LEU A 152 16.67 0.38 -8.73
C LEU A 152 16.94 1.45 -9.79
N MET A 153 15.90 1.97 -10.45
CA MET A 153 16.04 3.07 -11.40
C MET A 153 16.49 4.37 -10.72
N TRP A 154 15.90 4.71 -9.56
CA TRP A 154 16.33 5.84 -8.74
C TRP A 154 17.80 5.72 -8.33
N ALA A 155 18.23 4.52 -7.89
CA ALA A 155 19.62 4.27 -7.53
C ALA A 155 20.58 4.33 -8.72
N ALA A 156 20.13 4.00 -9.92
CA ALA A 156 20.93 4.07 -11.15
C ALA A 156 21.09 5.52 -11.65
N VAL A 157 20.04 6.33 -11.57
CA VAL A 157 20.08 7.78 -11.92
C VAL A 157 20.80 8.57 -10.85
N TRP A 158 20.75 8.12 -9.60
CA TRP A 158 21.34 8.76 -8.43
C TRP A 158 20.94 10.23 -8.28
N VAL A 159 19.65 10.46 -8.06
CA VAL A 159 19.03 11.78 -7.88
C VAL A 159 19.78 12.74 -6.93
N PRO A 160 20.47 12.26 -5.84
CA PRO A 160 21.29 13.13 -4.99
C PRO A 160 22.43 13.87 -5.73
N ALA A 161 22.86 13.41 -6.89
CA ALA A 161 23.91 14.07 -7.64
C ALA A 161 23.38 15.35 -8.32
N LYS A 162 24.07 16.49 -8.11
CA LYS A 162 23.77 17.75 -8.79
C LYS A 162 24.33 17.79 -10.21
N VAL A 163 25.38 17.00 -10.46
CA VAL A 163 26.10 16.93 -11.72
C VAL A 163 26.25 15.47 -12.14
N ALA A 164 25.95 15.18 -13.37
CA ALA A 164 26.09 13.86 -13.99
C ALA A 164 26.83 14.02 -15.32
N GLY A 165 27.98 13.33 -15.48
CA GLY A 165 28.77 13.44 -16.72
C GLY A 165 29.30 14.85 -17.03
N GLY A 166 29.51 15.68 -16.01
CA GLY A 166 29.98 17.06 -16.18
C GLY A 166 28.88 18.09 -16.47
N LEU A 167 27.62 17.66 -16.56
CA LEU A 167 26.46 18.53 -16.81
C LEU A 167 25.50 18.51 -15.60
N PRO A 168 24.67 19.56 -15.43
CA PRO A 168 23.61 19.52 -14.43
C PRO A 168 22.74 18.26 -14.59
N SER A 169 22.49 17.55 -13.50
CA SER A 169 21.72 16.28 -13.51
C SER A 169 20.22 16.45 -13.84
N GLY A 170 19.72 17.68 -13.75
CA GLY A 170 18.28 17.96 -13.85
C GLY A 170 17.50 17.71 -12.55
N SER A 171 18.15 17.19 -11.50
CA SER A 171 17.49 16.98 -10.20
C SER A 171 17.07 18.29 -9.57
N THR A 172 15.80 18.41 -9.21
CA THR A 172 15.22 19.60 -8.56
C THR A 172 15.37 19.60 -7.05
N ASN A 173 15.65 18.44 -6.46
CA ASN A 173 15.90 18.24 -5.03
C ASN A 173 16.77 16.98 -4.83
N PRO A 174 17.32 16.75 -3.62
CA PRO A 174 18.33 15.70 -3.42
C PRO A 174 17.75 14.28 -3.29
N ILE A 175 16.42 14.09 -3.21
CA ILE A 175 15.85 12.77 -2.85
C ILE A 175 14.65 12.41 -3.71
N VAL A 176 13.70 13.35 -3.86
CA VAL A 176 12.37 13.04 -4.38
C VAL A 176 12.28 13.39 -5.86
N ASP A 177 12.06 12.36 -6.67
CA ASP A 177 11.69 12.46 -8.08
C ASP A 177 10.46 11.56 -8.35
N GLU A 178 10.11 11.36 -9.62
CA GLU A 178 8.99 10.49 -9.99
C GLU A 178 9.15 9.05 -9.48
N HIS A 179 10.37 8.52 -9.39
CA HIS A 179 10.58 7.16 -8.90
C HIS A 179 10.16 7.03 -7.42
N ILE A 180 10.56 7.98 -6.59
CA ILE A 180 10.19 7.97 -5.15
C ILE A 180 8.68 8.19 -4.97
N VAL A 181 8.07 9.08 -5.74
CA VAL A 181 6.62 9.29 -5.71
C VAL A 181 5.88 7.99 -6.08
N ASN A 182 6.32 7.33 -7.16
CA ASN A 182 5.74 6.06 -7.60
C ASN A 182 5.93 4.93 -6.58
N ILE A 183 7.07 4.86 -5.88
CA ILE A 183 7.27 3.90 -4.79
C ILE A 183 6.19 4.07 -3.71
N PHE A 184 5.98 5.28 -3.22
CA PHE A 184 4.96 5.51 -2.18
C PHE A 184 3.55 5.24 -2.69
N ALA A 185 3.23 5.62 -3.92
CA ALA A 185 1.95 5.32 -4.54
C ALA A 185 1.72 3.80 -4.67
N LEU A 186 2.73 3.03 -5.08
CA LEU A 186 2.69 1.57 -5.14
C LEU A 186 2.53 0.94 -3.76
N ILE A 187 3.18 1.48 -2.71
CA ILE A 187 2.98 1.02 -1.33
C ILE A 187 1.53 1.22 -0.89
N VAL A 188 0.93 2.38 -1.20
CA VAL A 188 -0.49 2.65 -0.92
C VAL A 188 -1.39 1.67 -1.67
N LEU A 189 -1.12 1.41 -2.95
CA LEU A 189 -1.87 0.42 -3.74
C LEU A 189 -1.74 -1.00 -3.18
N ALA A 190 -0.55 -1.41 -2.71
CA ALA A 190 -0.35 -2.72 -2.07
C ALA A 190 -1.13 -2.83 -0.74
N ALA A 191 -1.09 -1.78 0.08
CA ALA A 191 -1.80 -1.73 1.36
C ALA A 191 -3.32 -1.80 1.19
N LEU A 192 -3.85 -1.13 0.15
CA LEU A 192 -5.27 -1.01 -0.14
C LEU A 192 -5.72 -1.91 -1.32
N ALA A 193 -5.00 -2.99 -1.59
CA ALA A 193 -5.18 -3.84 -2.77
C ALA A 193 -6.61 -4.39 -2.96
N THR A 194 -7.36 -4.55 -1.88
CA THR A 194 -8.75 -5.04 -1.92
C THR A 194 -9.76 -3.94 -2.27
N TRP A 195 -9.37 -2.67 -2.18
CA TRP A 195 -10.23 -1.52 -2.47
C TRP A 195 -10.31 -1.28 -3.98
N GLY A 196 -11.51 -1.21 -4.50
CA GLY A 196 -11.70 -0.96 -5.93
C GLY A 196 -11.23 -2.07 -6.87
N ALA A 197 -11.12 -3.29 -6.38
CA ALA A 197 -10.63 -4.47 -7.13
C ALA A 197 -11.55 -4.90 -8.29
N GLY A 198 -12.42 -4.12 -8.81
CA GLY A 198 -13.22 -4.39 -10.01
C GLY A 198 -13.70 -5.85 -10.20
N PHE A 199 -14.26 -6.16 -11.37
CA PHE A 199 -14.76 -7.50 -11.67
C PHE A 199 -13.63 -8.55 -11.77
N LEU A 200 -12.55 -8.23 -12.49
CA LEU A 200 -11.43 -9.15 -12.68
C LEU A 200 -10.66 -9.40 -11.38
N GLY A 201 -10.46 -8.36 -10.56
CA GLY A 201 -9.83 -8.53 -9.25
C GLY A 201 -10.64 -9.40 -8.30
N ARG A 202 -11.98 -9.32 -8.33
CA ARG A 202 -12.84 -10.23 -7.56
C ARG A 202 -12.74 -11.67 -8.05
N LYS A 203 -12.74 -11.90 -9.37
CA LYS A 203 -12.51 -13.23 -9.95
C LYS A 203 -11.13 -13.77 -9.55
N TRP A 204 -10.09 -12.95 -9.66
CA TRP A 204 -8.75 -13.31 -9.20
C TRP A 204 -8.73 -13.72 -7.73
N ALA A 205 -9.32 -12.91 -6.85
CA ALA A 205 -9.38 -13.18 -5.42
C ALA A 205 -10.19 -14.46 -5.07
N SER A 206 -11.06 -14.95 -5.96
CA SER A 206 -11.84 -16.18 -5.77
C SER A 206 -11.08 -17.46 -6.11
N LEU A 207 -9.94 -17.38 -6.80
CA LEU A 207 -9.14 -18.54 -7.15
C LEU A 207 -8.62 -19.26 -5.89
N PRO A 208 -8.64 -20.61 -5.84
CA PRO A 208 -8.21 -21.37 -4.66
C PRO A 208 -6.79 -21.01 -4.19
N VAL A 209 -5.85 -20.91 -5.12
CA VAL A 209 -4.45 -20.51 -4.86
C VAL A 209 -4.36 -19.12 -4.23
N VAL A 210 -5.14 -18.15 -4.74
CA VAL A 210 -5.15 -16.77 -4.22
C VAL A 210 -5.84 -16.67 -2.86
N ARG A 211 -6.85 -17.51 -2.63
CA ARG A 211 -7.51 -17.64 -1.32
C ARG A 211 -6.58 -18.22 -0.27
N ALA A 212 -5.76 -19.20 -0.66
CA ALA A 212 -4.78 -19.82 0.22
C ALA A 212 -3.59 -18.87 0.52
N HIS A 213 -3.27 -17.94 -0.40
CA HIS A 213 -2.11 -17.05 -0.29
C HIS A 213 -2.55 -15.59 -0.40
N SER A 214 -2.90 -14.97 0.73
CA SER A 214 -3.44 -13.59 0.78
C SER A 214 -2.52 -12.51 0.17
N TRP A 215 -1.22 -12.76 0.08
CA TRP A 215 -0.25 -11.85 -0.52
C TRP A 215 -0.39 -11.75 -2.06
N LEU A 216 -1.08 -12.70 -2.69
CA LEU A 216 -1.37 -12.67 -4.14
C LEU A 216 -2.52 -11.74 -4.53
N ARG A 217 -3.16 -11.10 -3.57
CA ARG A 217 -4.29 -10.19 -3.82
C ARG A 217 -3.84 -8.82 -4.27
#